data_8c0abe7a7ff3808d8d9552441435ed30
#
_entry.id   8c0abe7a7ff3808d8d9552441435ed30
#
_cell.length_a   1.000
_cell.length_b   1.000
_cell.length_c   1.000
_cell.angle_alpha   90.00
_cell.angle_beta   90.00
_cell.angle_gamma   90.00
#
_symmetry.space_group_name_H-M   'P 1'
#
loop_
_entity.id
_entity.type
_entity.pdbx_description
1 polymer ?
#
loop_
_entity_poly.entity_id
_entity_poly.type
_entity_poly.pdbx_seq_one_letter_code
_entity_poly.pdbx_strand_id
1 'polypeptide(L)'
;MKKLILIAGTMLLTSGAAHAINAKYRQMLERSGCTQMSEMQGCDINKTKAENAKAGFGTDAPAEQLDQGAQPAASPYAGNWVAVGASGGTVAEIHIDGKDRVTVNGKAVKARRRDGGLMFKQGFVTYFIQGDRRLKGEDYWYDADAKTKGPINPI
;
A
#
# COMPACT_ATOMS: atom_id res chain seq x y z
N MET A 1 -8.99 15.44 60.53
CA MET A 1 -7.61 15.15 60.10
C MET A 1 -7.69 13.99 59.12
N LYS A 2 -7.76 14.26 57.82
CA LYS A 2 -7.87 13.24 56.78
C LYS A 2 -6.50 13.11 56.12
N LYS A 3 -5.86 11.92 56.26
CA LYS A 3 -4.56 11.59 55.65
C LYS A 3 -4.79 11.23 54.20
N LEU A 4 -4.28 12.04 53.26
CA LEU A 4 -4.16 11.69 51.85
C LEU A 4 -2.96 10.75 51.65
N ILE A 5 -3.21 9.57 51.20
CA ILE A 5 -2.17 8.62 50.75
C ILE A 5 -1.98 8.80 49.25
N LEU A 6 -0.84 9.39 48.87
CA LEU A 6 -0.38 9.50 47.47
C LEU A 6 0.26 8.16 47.08
N ILE A 7 -0.41 7.41 46.22
CA ILE A 7 0.16 6.22 45.59
C ILE A 7 0.84 6.68 44.31
N ALA A 8 2.17 6.76 44.34
CA ALA A 8 2.99 6.98 43.16
C ALA A 8 3.09 5.64 42.36
N GLY A 9 2.31 5.54 41.29
CA GLY A 9 2.37 4.44 40.34
C GLY A 9 3.60 4.57 39.43
N THR A 10 4.63 3.77 39.68
CA THR A 10 5.79 3.61 38.80
C THR A 10 5.39 2.81 37.58
N MET A 11 5.19 3.48 36.40
CA MET A 11 5.08 2.82 35.11
C MET A 11 6.47 2.30 34.71
N LEU A 12 6.68 0.99 34.78
CA LEU A 12 7.79 0.33 34.12
C LEU A 12 7.55 0.37 32.60
N LEU A 13 8.29 1.22 31.91
CA LEU A 13 8.46 1.19 30.47
C LEU A 13 9.35 -0.03 30.13
N THR A 14 8.74 -1.16 29.77
CA THR A 14 9.47 -2.26 29.15
C THR A 14 9.80 -1.84 27.70
N SER A 15 10.96 -1.19 27.51
CA SER A 15 11.58 -1.02 26.22
C SER A 15 11.98 -2.40 25.70
N GLY A 16 11.13 -2.99 24.81
CA GLY A 16 11.49 -4.17 24.05
C GLY A 16 12.79 -3.88 23.29
N ALA A 17 13.84 -4.66 23.55
CA ALA A 17 15.07 -4.59 22.79
C ALA A 17 14.77 -4.91 21.34
N ALA A 18 14.64 -3.87 20.51
CA ALA A 18 14.69 -4.03 19.07
C ALA A 18 16.07 -4.62 18.79
N HIS A 19 16.13 -5.89 18.38
CA HIS A 19 17.36 -6.51 17.94
C HIS A 19 17.82 -5.78 16.66
N ALA A 20 18.58 -4.70 16.85
CA ALA A 20 19.25 -4.04 15.77
C ALA A 20 20.23 -5.05 15.16
N ILE A 21 19.98 -5.46 13.94
CA ILE A 21 20.89 -6.30 13.16
C ILE A 21 22.27 -5.62 13.20
N ASN A 22 23.29 -6.38 13.62
CA ASN A 22 24.67 -5.87 13.67
C ASN A 22 25.04 -5.24 12.32
N ALA A 23 25.61 -4.03 12.35
CA ALA A 23 25.99 -3.29 11.17
C ALA A 23 26.92 -4.09 10.22
N LYS A 24 27.84 -4.86 10.77
CA LYS A 24 28.72 -5.76 10.02
C LYS A 24 27.92 -6.85 9.28
N TYR A 25 26.96 -7.46 9.95
CA TYR A 25 26.11 -8.50 9.36
C TYR A 25 25.24 -7.93 8.23
N ARG A 26 24.67 -6.74 8.43
CA ARG A 26 23.92 -6.03 7.36
C ARG A 26 24.79 -5.79 6.14
N GLN A 27 26.02 -5.29 6.33
CA GLN A 27 26.97 -5.06 5.25
C GLN A 27 27.33 -6.37 4.51
N MET A 28 27.42 -7.49 5.23
CA MET A 28 27.66 -8.81 4.63
C MET A 28 26.47 -9.24 3.76
N LEU A 29 25.24 -9.08 4.23
CA LEU A 29 24.03 -9.35 3.45
C LEU A 29 23.96 -8.48 2.17
N GLU A 30 24.23 -7.19 2.29
CA GLU A 30 24.24 -6.27 1.13
C GLU A 30 25.30 -6.67 0.10
N ARG A 31 26.51 -7.00 0.53
CA ARG A 31 27.60 -7.40 -0.37
C ARG A 31 27.36 -8.76 -1.02
N SER A 32 26.78 -9.69 -0.30
CA SER A 32 26.51 -11.06 -0.79
C SER A 32 25.24 -11.15 -1.62
N GLY A 33 24.36 -10.15 -1.55
CA GLY A 33 23.02 -10.21 -2.14
C GLY A 33 22.08 -11.17 -1.43
N CYS A 34 22.46 -11.68 -0.23
CA CYS A 34 21.61 -12.53 0.57
C CYS A 34 20.62 -11.71 1.42
N THR A 35 19.52 -12.35 1.76
CA THR A 35 18.59 -11.94 2.83
C THR A 35 18.72 -12.91 3.99
N GLN A 36 18.22 -12.56 5.17
CA GLN A 36 18.17 -13.48 6.31
C GLN A 36 17.42 -14.79 5.97
N MET A 37 16.40 -14.72 5.15
CA MET A 37 15.66 -15.89 4.70
C MET A 37 16.45 -16.73 3.71
N SER A 38 17.11 -16.12 2.73
CA SER A 38 17.91 -16.86 1.74
C SER A 38 19.17 -17.46 2.35
N GLU A 39 19.76 -16.86 3.41
CA GLU A 39 20.85 -17.43 4.17
C GLU A 39 20.45 -18.79 4.80
N MET A 40 19.26 -18.88 5.38
CA MET A 40 18.71 -20.12 5.91
C MET A 40 18.46 -21.19 4.82
N GLN A 41 18.35 -20.77 3.57
CA GLN A 41 18.13 -21.63 2.40
C GLN A 41 19.43 -21.99 1.66
N GLY A 42 20.58 -21.53 2.16
CA GLY A 42 21.90 -21.87 1.59
C GLY A 42 22.62 -20.71 0.88
N CYS A 43 22.10 -19.48 0.91
CA CYS A 43 22.81 -18.31 0.43
C CYS A 43 24.02 -18.01 1.34
N ASP A 44 25.22 -17.87 0.79
CA ASP A 44 26.45 -17.69 1.56
C ASP A 44 26.82 -16.21 1.67
N ILE A 45 26.68 -15.64 2.87
CA ILE A 45 26.99 -14.23 3.16
C ILE A 45 28.47 -13.87 2.99
N ASN A 46 29.37 -14.86 2.92
CA ASN A 46 30.80 -14.65 2.70
C ASN A 46 31.17 -14.59 1.22
N LYS A 47 30.27 -15.01 0.32
CA LYS A 47 30.45 -14.91 -1.13
C LYS A 47 29.98 -13.58 -1.67
N THR A 48 30.38 -13.27 -2.89
CA THR A 48 29.89 -12.09 -3.60
C THR A 48 28.49 -12.31 -4.14
N LYS A 49 27.79 -11.22 -4.45
CA LYS A 49 26.47 -11.25 -5.08
C LYS A 49 26.47 -12.07 -6.39
N ALA A 50 27.53 -11.95 -7.19
CA ALA A 50 27.67 -12.71 -8.44
C ALA A 50 27.84 -14.21 -8.23
N GLU A 51 28.54 -14.62 -7.18
CA GLU A 51 28.73 -16.04 -6.84
C GLU A 51 27.43 -16.66 -6.31
N ASN A 52 26.71 -15.93 -5.44
CA ASN A 52 25.41 -16.36 -4.93
C ASN A 52 24.35 -16.39 -6.04
N ALA A 53 24.39 -15.44 -6.97
CA ALA A 53 23.50 -15.44 -8.14
C ALA A 53 23.70 -16.69 -9.02
N LYS A 54 24.97 -17.11 -9.26
CA LYS A 54 25.27 -18.36 -9.96
C LYS A 54 24.78 -19.61 -9.20
N ALA A 55 24.69 -19.54 -7.88
CA ALA A 55 24.14 -20.59 -7.03
C ALA A 55 22.61 -20.52 -6.87
N GLY A 56 21.96 -19.57 -7.54
CA GLY A 56 20.50 -19.39 -7.48
C GLY A 56 19.98 -18.55 -6.32
N PHE A 57 20.87 -17.86 -5.57
CA PHE A 57 20.53 -17.10 -4.38
C PHE A 57 20.75 -15.57 -4.49
N GLY A 58 20.91 -15.02 -5.68
CA GLY A 58 21.06 -13.58 -5.85
C GLY A 58 19.72 -12.86 -5.90
N THR A 59 19.69 -11.58 -5.49
CA THR A 59 18.60 -10.65 -5.81
C THR A 59 18.52 -10.37 -7.32
N ASP A 60 19.51 -10.86 -8.06
CA ASP A 60 19.51 -11.05 -9.50
C ASP A 60 19.21 -12.53 -9.86
N ALA A 61 18.39 -13.24 -9.09
CA ALA A 61 17.61 -14.31 -9.70
C ALA A 61 16.98 -13.66 -10.93
N PRO A 62 17.22 -14.24 -12.15
CA PRO A 62 16.80 -13.55 -13.36
C PRO A 62 15.35 -13.18 -13.18
N ALA A 63 15.04 -11.92 -13.44
CA ALA A 63 13.68 -11.42 -13.55
C ALA A 63 12.86 -12.20 -14.61
N GLU A 64 13.41 -13.29 -15.10
CA GLU A 64 12.89 -14.15 -16.15
C GLU A 64 11.88 -15.20 -15.70
N GLN A 65 11.63 -15.33 -14.39
CA GLN A 65 10.54 -16.21 -13.92
C GLN A 65 9.43 -15.49 -13.13
N LEU A 66 9.55 -14.18 -12.95
CA LEU A 66 8.40 -13.32 -12.59
C LEU A 66 7.97 -12.44 -13.77
N ASP A 67 8.63 -12.55 -14.91
CA ASP A 67 8.31 -11.79 -16.13
C ASP A 67 7.54 -12.64 -17.18
N GLN A 68 6.69 -13.54 -16.70
CA GLN A 68 5.50 -13.84 -17.47
C GLN A 68 4.43 -12.82 -17.09
N GLY A 69 4.56 -11.61 -17.70
CA GLY A 69 3.53 -10.60 -17.63
C GLY A 69 3.49 -9.78 -16.36
N ALA A 70 4.62 -9.34 -15.81
CA ALA A 70 4.66 -8.07 -15.09
C ALA A 70 4.57 -6.93 -16.13
N GLN A 71 3.44 -6.85 -16.82
CA GLN A 71 2.83 -5.57 -17.07
C GLN A 71 3.01 -4.76 -15.77
N PRO A 72 3.54 -3.50 -15.80
CA PRO A 72 3.68 -2.68 -14.61
C PRO A 72 2.40 -2.86 -13.82
N ALA A 73 2.52 -3.40 -12.60
CA ALA A 73 1.39 -4.00 -11.87
C ALA A 73 0.21 -3.08 -12.04
N ALA A 74 -0.81 -3.53 -12.76
CA ALA A 74 -1.92 -2.66 -13.16
C ALA A 74 -2.39 -1.99 -11.90
N SER A 75 -2.48 -0.65 -11.91
CA SER A 75 -2.90 0.11 -10.74
C SER A 75 -4.04 -0.62 -10.03
N PRO A 76 -3.99 -0.84 -8.71
CA PRO A 76 -5.07 -1.52 -7.98
C PRO A 76 -6.40 -0.78 -8.09
N TYR A 77 -6.35 0.45 -8.60
CA TYR A 77 -7.51 1.30 -8.85
C TYR A 77 -8.05 1.18 -10.27
N ALA A 78 -7.27 0.59 -11.20
CA ALA A 78 -7.63 0.52 -12.62
C ALA A 78 -8.95 -0.23 -12.83
N GLY A 79 -9.81 0.34 -13.65
CA GLY A 79 -11.12 -0.24 -13.96
C GLY A 79 -12.19 0.83 -14.22
N ASN A 80 -13.41 0.33 -14.38
CA ASN A 80 -14.60 1.15 -14.46
C ASN A 80 -15.37 1.08 -13.16
N TRP A 81 -15.88 2.23 -12.72
CA TRP A 81 -16.51 2.40 -11.44
C TRP A 81 -17.76 3.25 -11.58
N VAL A 82 -18.75 3.00 -10.73
CA VAL A 82 -19.96 3.84 -10.67
C VAL A 82 -20.16 4.37 -9.25
N ALA A 83 -20.29 5.68 -9.13
CA ALA A 83 -20.73 6.33 -7.89
C ALA A 83 -22.25 6.28 -7.83
N VAL A 84 -22.82 5.76 -6.73
CA VAL A 84 -24.25 5.54 -6.58
C VAL A 84 -24.80 6.42 -5.47
N GLY A 85 -25.91 7.09 -5.75
CA GLY A 85 -26.65 7.91 -4.79
C GLY A 85 -27.53 7.08 -3.85
N ALA A 86 -28.07 7.72 -2.81
CA ALA A 86 -28.92 7.09 -1.82
C ALA A 86 -30.20 6.43 -2.40
N SER A 87 -30.69 6.97 -3.53
CA SER A 87 -31.84 6.40 -4.24
C SER A 87 -31.47 5.30 -5.25
N GLY A 88 -30.19 4.89 -5.32
CA GLY A 88 -29.70 3.91 -6.28
C GLY A 88 -29.35 4.48 -7.66
N GLY A 89 -29.59 5.78 -7.90
CA GLY A 89 -29.23 6.43 -9.16
C GLY A 89 -27.73 6.65 -9.33
N THR A 90 -27.25 6.60 -10.58
CA THR A 90 -25.86 6.91 -10.92
C THR A 90 -25.56 8.39 -10.70
N VAL A 91 -24.57 8.69 -9.88
CA VAL A 91 -24.05 10.05 -9.63
C VAL A 91 -22.91 10.38 -10.59
N ALA A 92 -22.02 9.41 -10.81
CA ALA A 92 -20.91 9.57 -11.75
C ALA A 92 -20.42 8.21 -12.28
N GLU A 93 -19.95 8.22 -13.52
CA GLU A 93 -19.17 7.15 -14.12
C GLU A 93 -17.69 7.52 -14.05
N ILE A 94 -16.87 6.60 -13.58
CA ILE A 94 -15.46 6.83 -13.33
C ILE A 94 -14.65 5.76 -14.08
N HIS A 95 -13.67 6.19 -14.84
CA HIS A 95 -12.69 5.29 -15.45
C HIS A 95 -11.29 5.64 -14.96
N ILE A 96 -10.53 4.60 -14.57
CA ILE A 96 -9.14 4.73 -14.11
C ILE A 96 -8.28 3.79 -14.92
N ASP A 97 -7.24 4.30 -15.54
CA ASP A 97 -6.30 3.48 -16.29
C ASP A 97 -5.17 2.90 -15.41
N GLY A 98 -4.32 2.03 -16.01
CA GLY A 98 -3.22 1.40 -15.30
C GLY A 98 -2.12 2.35 -14.78
N LYS A 99 -2.23 3.67 -15.11
CA LYS A 99 -1.29 4.72 -14.65
C LYS A 99 -1.95 5.72 -13.70
N ASP A 100 -3.07 5.37 -13.08
CA ASP A 100 -3.88 6.22 -12.20
C ASP A 100 -4.44 7.50 -12.87
N ARG A 101 -4.53 7.51 -14.18
CA ARG A 101 -5.23 8.61 -14.88
C ARG A 101 -6.72 8.38 -14.79
N VAL A 102 -7.42 9.38 -14.28
CA VAL A 102 -8.84 9.29 -13.95
C VAL A 102 -9.66 10.17 -14.86
N THR A 103 -10.77 9.63 -15.34
CA THR A 103 -11.86 10.42 -15.94
C THR A 103 -13.14 10.21 -15.12
N VAL A 104 -13.89 11.28 -14.94
CA VAL A 104 -15.21 11.28 -14.30
C VAL A 104 -16.20 11.86 -15.30
N ASN A 105 -17.23 11.10 -15.65
CA ASN A 105 -18.20 11.47 -16.70
C ASN A 105 -17.50 11.92 -18.00
N GLY A 106 -16.45 11.19 -18.41
CA GLY A 106 -15.64 11.47 -19.60
C GLY A 106 -14.65 12.64 -19.48
N LYS A 107 -14.61 13.38 -18.37
CA LYS A 107 -13.69 14.50 -18.16
C LYS A 107 -12.49 14.08 -17.34
N ALA A 108 -11.28 14.36 -17.80
CA ALA A 108 -10.05 14.07 -17.06
C ALA A 108 -9.98 14.91 -15.77
N VAL A 109 -9.62 14.26 -14.66
CA VAL A 109 -9.44 14.89 -13.36
C VAL A 109 -8.08 14.54 -12.76
N LYS A 110 -7.53 15.42 -11.93
CA LYS A 110 -6.28 15.16 -11.21
C LYS A 110 -6.56 14.23 -10.03
N ALA A 111 -5.88 13.10 -9.99
CA ALA A 111 -5.91 12.16 -8.89
C ALA A 111 -4.60 12.20 -8.09
N ARG A 112 -4.66 11.80 -6.84
CA ARG A 112 -3.51 11.62 -5.96
C ARG A 112 -3.71 10.42 -5.04
N ARG A 113 -2.65 9.68 -4.80
CA ARG A 113 -2.66 8.61 -3.79
C ARG A 113 -2.62 9.22 -2.40
N ARG A 114 -3.49 8.77 -1.53
CA ARG A 114 -3.57 9.19 -0.14
C ARG A 114 -4.20 8.08 0.71
N ASP A 115 -3.64 7.85 1.89
CA ASP A 115 -4.21 6.94 2.91
C ASP A 115 -4.54 5.53 2.34
N GLY A 116 -3.66 5.00 1.46
CA GLY A 116 -3.86 3.69 0.82
C GLY A 116 -4.87 3.68 -0.34
N GLY A 117 -5.47 4.82 -0.66
CA GLY A 117 -6.45 4.96 -1.73
C GLY A 117 -6.07 6.00 -2.78
N LEU A 118 -6.87 6.08 -3.83
CA LEU A 118 -6.81 7.09 -4.87
C LEU A 118 -7.93 8.11 -4.65
N MET A 119 -7.55 9.37 -4.44
CA MET A 119 -8.47 10.48 -4.22
C MET A 119 -8.46 11.44 -5.41
N PHE A 120 -9.63 11.85 -5.86
CA PHE A 120 -9.81 12.85 -6.91
C PHE A 120 -11.10 13.65 -6.72
N LYS A 121 -11.22 14.78 -7.43
CA LYS A 121 -12.37 15.69 -7.28
C LYS A 121 -12.88 16.13 -8.65
N GLN A 122 -14.20 16.30 -8.76
CA GLN A 122 -14.86 17.01 -9.85
C GLN A 122 -15.90 17.95 -9.23
N GLY A 123 -15.70 19.26 -9.39
CA GLY A 123 -16.54 20.26 -8.72
C GLY A 123 -16.47 20.12 -7.19
N PHE A 124 -17.61 20.03 -6.54
CA PHE A 124 -17.75 19.87 -5.09
C PHE A 124 -17.67 18.41 -4.64
N VAL A 125 -17.70 17.45 -5.58
CA VAL A 125 -17.69 16.03 -5.29
C VAL A 125 -16.26 15.51 -5.16
N THR A 126 -15.96 14.86 -4.04
CA THR A 126 -14.74 14.12 -3.80
C THR A 126 -15.01 12.62 -3.91
N TYR A 127 -14.14 11.92 -4.60
CA TYR A 127 -14.18 10.47 -4.78
C TYR A 127 -12.96 9.86 -4.12
N PHE A 128 -13.13 8.71 -3.48
CA PHE A 128 -12.07 7.93 -2.87
C PHE A 128 -12.25 6.46 -3.24
N ILE A 129 -11.21 5.86 -3.81
CA ILE A 129 -11.17 4.44 -4.17
C ILE A 129 -10.01 3.79 -3.43
N GLN A 130 -10.31 2.78 -2.62
CA GLN A 130 -9.35 2.04 -1.81
C GLN A 130 -8.48 1.14 -2.68
N GLY A 131 -7.16 1.07 -2.38
CA GLY A 131 -6.22 0.21 -3.10
C GLY A 131 -6.31 -1.26 -2.68
N ASP A 132 -6.67 -1.55 -1.45
CA ASP A 132 -6.86 -2.91 -0.97
C ASP A 132 -8.27 -3.42 -1.30
N ARG A 133 -8.37 -4.23 -2.34
CA ARG A 133 -9.65 -4.77 -2.82
C ARG A 133 -10.33 -5.77 -1.88
N ARG A 134 -9.66 -6.15 -0.78
CA ARG A 134 -10.26 -6.96 0.29
C ARG A 134 -11.17 -6.13 1.19
N LEU A 135 -10.93 -4.82 1.27
CA LEU A 135 -11.73 -3.87 2.05
C LEU A 135 -12.95 -3.46 1.23
N LYS A 136 -14.05 -4.14 1.45
CA LYS A 136 -15.32 -3.85 0.77
C LYS A 136 -16.06 -2.71 1.45
N GLY A 137 -16.68 -1.83 0.63
CA GLY A 137 -17.50 -0.72 1.12
C GLY A 137 -16.70 0.52 1.57
N GLU A 138 -15.38 0.53 1.32
CA GLU A 138 -14.53 1.68 1.63
C GLU A 138 -14.34 2.62 0.44
N ASP A 139 -14.89 2.29 -0.71
CA ASP A 139 -14.94 3.15 -1.88
C ASP A 139 -16.16 4.07 -1.75
N TYR A 140 -15.94 5.37 -1.69
CA TYR A 140 -17.03 6.32 -1.46
C TYR A 140 -16.85 7.63 -2.23
N TRP A 141 -17.95 8.33 -2.44
CA TRP A 141 -17.98 9.72 -2.86
C TRP A 141 -18.67 10.58 -1.80
N TYR A 142 -18.29 11.84 -1.76
CA TYR A 142 -18.86 12.85 -0.89
C TYR A 142 -18.99 14.19 -1.62
N ASP A 143 -20.20 14.76 -1.60
CA ASP A 143 -20.47 16.11 -2.09
C ASP A 143 -20.40 17.11 -0.93
N ALA A 144 -19.44 18.03 -1.02
CA ALA A 144 -19.20 19.02 0.03
C ALA A 144 -20.27 20.11 0.09
N ASP A 145 -20.98 20.37 -1.01
CA ASP A 145 -22.04 21.36 -1.10
C ASP A 145 -23.37 20.77 -0.62
N ALA A 146 -23.83 19.70 -1.24
CA ALA A 146 -25.08 19.04 -0.90
C ALA A 146 -25.05 18.24 0.42
N LYS A 147 -23.85 18.04 1.03
CA LYS A 147 -23.64 17.21 2.24
C LYS A 147 -24.11 15.76 2.09
N THR A 148 -24.08 15.26 0.88
CA THR A 148 -24.48 13.88 0.55
C THR A 148 -23.27 13.00 0.30
N LYS A 149 -23.44 11.71 0.48
CA LYS A 149 -22.41 10.70 0.22
C LYS A 149 -23.03 9.39 -0.25
N GLY A 150 -22.23 8.54 -0.84
CA GLY A 150 -22.65 7.20 -1.24
C GLY A 150 -21.48 6.31 -1.62
N PRO A 151 -21.75 5.05 -1.92
CA PRO A 151 -20.73 4.10 -2.32
C PRO A 151 -20.27 4.32 -3.76
N ILE A 152 -19.06 3.83 -4.04
CA ILE A 152 -18.54 3.62 -5.39
C ILE A 152 -18.39 2.12 -5.58
N ASN A 153 -18.92 1.59 -6.67
CA ASN A 153 -18.88 0.17 -6.99
C ASN A 153 -18.12 -0.07 -8.29
N PRO A 154 -17.36 -1.16 -8.41
CA PRO A 154 -16.79 -1.58 -9.69
C PRO A 154 -17.90 -2.07 -10.63
N ILE A 155 -17.67 -1.88 -11.95
CA ILE A 155 -18.55 -2.35 -13.02
C ILE A 155 -17.85 -3.48 -13.78
#